data_acf1ea6bf9cf635073fa3b3d6d8d627d
#
_entry.id   acf1ea6bf9cf635073fa3b3d6d8d627d
#
_cell.length_a   1.000
_cell.length_b   1.000
_cell.length_c   1.000
_cell.angle_alpha   90.00
_cell.angle_beta   90.00
_cell.angle_gamma   90.00
#
_symmetry.space_group_name_H-M   'P 1'
#
loop_
_entity.id
_entity.type
_entity.pdbx_description
1 polymer ?
#
loop_
_entity_poly.entity_id
_entity_poly.type
_entity_poly.pdbx_seq_one_letter_code
_entity_poly.pdbx_strand_id
1 'polypeptide(L)'
;MRKYILIAIQAHAAAEYPKECCGLLLAIGRKQQYYPCRNVASEPNEEFRIDPEDYAAAEDIGEVIGVVHSHPDATSRPSPRDLAMCEATALPWHILSWPEGDLRTVMPSGEVPLLKRPFVHGAWDCWQVCADWYKREWGLEFEAFKRADGWWESKESTSLYEANYEAAGFYKVDQPQRGDMIVMEVGRTVHPNHAGIFLGSDPALSGEDAATFGPGPFLLHHLYGRPSEVIVFGGPWLDRTRLVLRHRHAQ
;
A
#
# COMPACT_ATOMS: atom_id res chain seq x y z
N MET A 1 -18.01 -4.27 18.98
CA MET A 1 -18.37 -5.59 18.39
C MET A 1 -19.35 -6.33 19.31
N ARG A 2 -20.34 -7.06 18.76
CA ARG A 2 -21.31 -7.83 19.55
C ARG A 2 -20.69 -9.13 20.06
N LYS A 3 -21.07 -9.58 21.27
CA LYS A 3 -20.46 -10.75 21.94
C LYS A 3 -20.47 -12.03 21.08
N TYR A 4 -21.60 -12.32 20.40
CA TYR A 4 -21.69 -13.53 19.57
C TYR A 4 -20.76 -13.51 18.35
N ILE A 5 -20.46 -12.32 17.80
CA ILE A 5 -19.49 -12.14 16.71
C ILE A 5 -18.09 -12.43 17.23
N LEU A 6 -17.73 -11.86 18.39
CA LEU A 6 -16.42 -12.12 19.01
C LEU A 6 -16.20 -13.60 19.28
N ILE A 7 -17.23 -14.30 19.79
CA ILE A 7 -17.16 -15.76 20.02
C ILE A 7 -16.91 -16.52 18.71
N ALA A 8 -17.56 -16.12 17.61
CA ALA A 8 -17.36 -16.76 16.31
C ALA A 8 -15.93 -16.52 15.78
N ILE A 9 -15.38 -15.31 15.94
CA ILE A 9 -14.01 -14.97 15.56
C ILE A 9 -13.01 -15.80 16.38
N GLN A 10 -13.19 -15.86 17.71
CA GLN A 10 -12.33 -16.65 18.59
C GLN A 10 -12.36 -18.16 18.27
N ALA A 11 -13.54 -18.69 17.94
CA ALA A 11 -13.65 -20.09 17.51
C ALA A 11 -12.91 -20.36 16.19
N HIS A 12 -12.96 -19.42 15.25
CA HIS A 12 -12.23 -19.52 13.99
C HIS A 12 -10.71 -19.41 14.22
N ALA A 13 -10.26 -18.45 15.03
CA ALA A 13 -8.84 -18.32 15.39
C ALA A 13 -8.30 -19.58 16.06
N ALA A 14 -9.07 -20.21 16.96
CA ALA A 14 -8.67 -21.46 17.59
C ALA A 14 -8.57 -22.62 16.59
N ALA A 15 -9.45 -22.66 15.58
CA ALA A 15 -9.45 -23.72 14.56
C ALA A 15 -8.30 -23.58 13.56
N GLU A 16 -7.92 -22.36 13.21
CA GLU A 16 -6.86 -22.09 12.23
C GLU A 16 -5.45 -22.05 12.87
N TYR A 17 -5.35 -21.88 14.20
CA TYR A 17 -4.06 -21.80 14.88
C TYR A 17 -3.10 -22.96 14.47
N PRO A 18 -1.82 -22.71 14.15
CA PRO A 18 -1.05 -21.48 14.34
C PRO A 18 -1.10 -20.46 13.17
N LYS A 19 -2.00 -20.64 12.22
CA LYS A 19 -2.18 -19.71 11.11
C LYS A 19 -3.01 -18.50 11.56
N GLU A 20 -2.84 -17.37 10.88
CA GLU A 20 -3.80 -16.28 10.98
C GLU A 20 -5.16 -16.72 10.43
N CYS A 21 -6.21 -16.63 11.23
CA CYS A 21 -7.57 -16.69 10.69
C CYS A 21 -7.92 -15.36 10.02
N CYS A 22 -8.72 -15.38 8.98
CA CYS A 22 -9.22 -14.18 8.34
C CYS A 22 -10.70 -14.32 7.97
N GLY A 23 -11.39 -13.20 7.81
CA GLY A 23 -12.80 -13.19 7.44
C GLY A 23 -13.36 -11.79 7.33
N LEU A 24 -14.65 -11.72 7.12
CA LEU A 24 -15.36 -10.48 6.85
C LEU A 24 -16.47 -10.26 7.89
N LEU A 25 -16.67 -9.00 8.25
CA LEU A 25 -17.86 -8.59 9.00
C LEU A 25 -18.90 -8.10 8.00
N LEU A 26 -20.07 -8.73 8.02
CA LEU A 26 -21.15 -8.44 7.08
C LEU A 26 -22.31 -7.73 7.79
N ALA A 27 -22.95 -6.79 7.09
CA ALA A 27 -24.25 -6.26 7.41
C ALA A 27 -25.33 -6.95 6.56
N ILE A 28 -26.26 -7.64 7.23
CA ILE A 28 -27.39 -8.34 6.60
C ILE A 28 -28.67 -7.74 7.15
N GLY A 29 -29.25 -6.78 6.46
CA GLY A 29 -30.34 -5.96 6.96
C GLY A 29 -29.93 -5.22 8.25
N ARG A 30 -30.60 -5.53 9.40
CA ARG A 30 -30.27 -4.92 10.69
C ARG A 30 -29.32 -5.75 11.56
N LYS A 31 -28.80 -6.86 11.04
CA LYS A 31 -27.92 -7.78 11.76
C LYS A 31 -26.49 -7.68 11.21
N GLN A 32 -25.53 -7.94 12.07
CA GLN A 32 -24.15 -8.12 11.68
C GLN A 32 -23.76 -9.59 11.87
N GLN A 33 -22.93 -10.11 10.99
CA GLN A 33 -22.47 -11.48 11.04
C GLN A 33 -20.98 -11.54 10.68
N TYR A 34 -20.23 -12.38 11.37
CA TYR A 34 -18.89 -12.76 10.96
C TYR A 34 -18.97 -13.87 9.91
N TYR A 35 -18.27 -13.70 8.82
CA TYR A 35 -18.12 -14.67 7.74
C TYR A 35 -16.65 -15.12 7.71
N PRO A 36 -16.33 -16.36 8.14
CA PRO A 36 -14.99 -16.89 8.10
C PRO A 36 -14.57 -17.14 6.63
N CYS A 37 -13.32 -16.80 6.29
CA CYS A 37 -12.75 -17.00 4.98
C CYS A 37 -11.48 -17.84 5.07
N ARG A 38 -11.13 -18.52 4.00
CA ARG A 38 -9.86 -19.22 3.86
C ARG A 38 -8.70 -18.23 3.77
N ASN A 39 -7.64 -18.51 4.50
CA ASN A 39 -6.36 -17.79 4.34
C ASN A 39 -5.52 -18.48 3.26
N VAL A 40 -5.36 -17.83 2.09
CA VAL A 40 -4.60 -18.34 0.95
C VAL A 40 -3.25 -17.64 0.78
N ALA A 41 -2.70 -17.05 1.85
CA ALA A 41 -1.36 -16.49 1.88
C ALA A 41 -0.30 -17.59 1.74
N SER A 42 0.87 -17.23 1.21
CA SER A 42 2.01 -18.15 1.09
C SER A 42 2.62 -18.51 2.45
N GLU A 43 2.61 -17.57 3.38
CA GLU A 43 3.09 -17.73 4.76
C GLU A 43 1.94 -17.45 5.76
N PRO A 44 0.97 -18.36 5.88
CA PRO A 44 -0.28 -18.10 6.58
C PRO A 44 -0.15 -17.93 8.10
N ASN A 45 1.03 -18.23 8.67
CA ASN A 45 1.32 -17.98 10.08
C ASN A 45 1.75 -16.53 10.36
N GLU A 46 2.19 -15.80 9.32
CA GLU A 46 2.76 -14.46 9.41
C GLU A 46 1.91 -13.40 8.71
N GLU A 47 1.02 -13.85 7.82
CA GLU A 47 0.17 -12.98 7.02
C GLU A 47 -1.13 -13.67 6.61
N PHE A 48 -2.12 -12.87 6.20
CA PHE A 48 -3.31 -13.42 5.58
C PHE A 48 -3.58 -12.82 4.21
N ARG A 49 -4.26 -13.63 3.41
CA ARG A 49 -4.90 -13.22 2.16
C ARG A 49 -6.23 -13.95 2.05
N ILE A 50 -7.32 -13.19 2.07
CA ILE A 50 -8.66 -13.76 1.90
C ILE A 50 -8.77 -14.39 0.51
N ASP A 51 -9.31 -15.61 0.46
CA ASP A 51 -9.63 -16.27 -0.81
C ASP A 51 -10.67 -15.43 -1.58
N PRO A 52 -10.40 -15.10 -2.87
CA PRO A 52 -11.32 -14.30 -3.68
C PRO A 52 -12.71 -14.92 -3.85
N GLU A 53 -12.82 -16.26 -3.85
CA GLU A 53 -14.12 -16.94 -3.94
C GLU A 53 -14.92 -16.74 -2.66
N ASP A 54 -14.27 -16.82 -1.49
CA ASP A 54 -14.92 -16.57 -0.20
C ASP A 54 -15.35 -15.12 -0.05
N TYR A 55 -14.54 -14.19 -0.57
CA TYR A 55 -14.89 -12.77 -0.57
C TYR A 55 -16.13 -12.51 -1.43
N ALA A 56 -16.18 -13.02 -2.67
CA ALA A 56 -17.32 -12.89 -3.56
C ALA A 56 -18.60 -13.55 -2.96
N ALA A 57 -18.45 -14.74 -2.36
CA ALA A 57 -19.58 -15.40 -1.69
C ALA A 57 -20.11 -14.61 -0.49
N ALA A 58 -19.24 -13.89 0.22
CA ALA A 58 -19.63 -13.00 1.32
C ALA A 58 -20.44 -11.79 0.82
N GLU A 59 -20.03 -11.18 -0.30
CA GLU A 59 -20.75 -10.06 -0.94
C GLU A 59 -22.15 -10.47 -1.42
N ASP A 60 -22.34 -11.72 -1.86
CA ASP A 60 -23.66 -12.25 -2.22
C ASP A 60 -24.60 -12.37 -1.02
N ILE A 61 -24.07 -12.49 0.20
CA ILE A 61 -24.83 -12.63 1.44
C ILE A 61 -25.20 -11.27 2.04
N GLY A 62 -24.29 -10.30 1.99
CA GLY A 62 -24.51 -9.00 2.63
C GLY A 62 -23.39 -8.00 2.34
N GLU A 63 -23.60 -6.78 2.77
CA GLU A 63 -22.61 -5.71 2.64
C GLU A 63 -21.39 -5.98 3.53
N VAL A 64 -20.21 -5.96 2.96
CA VAL A 64 -18.94 -6.05 3.70
C VAL A 64 -18.69 -4.74 4.43
N ILE A 65 -18.69 -4.77 5.76
CA ILE A 65 -18.52 -3.60 6.64
C ILE A 65 -17.25 -3.66 7.48
N GLY A 66 -16.39 -4.64 7.29
CA GLY A 66 -15.10 -4.74 7.97
C GLY A 66 -14.34 -6.01 7.63
N VAL A 67 -13.03 -5.96 7.82
CA VAL A 67 -12.11 -7.09 7.70
C VAL A 67 -11.71 -7.55 9.10
N VAL A 68 -11.57 -8.85 9.28
CA VAL A 68 -11.19 -9.47 10.55
C VAL A 68 -10.00 -10.40 10.31
N HIS A 69 -8.99 -10.37 11.18
CA HIS A 69 -7.93 -11.37 11.22
C HIS A 69 -7.38 -11.55 12.63
N SER A 70 -6.60 -12.59 12.82
CA SER A 70 -5.93 -12.87 14.09
C SER A 70 -4.42 -12.74 13.97
N HIS A 71 -3.79 -12.37 15.09
CA HIS A 71 -2.34 -12.44 15.30
C HIS A 71 -2.03 -13.58 16.28
N PRO A 72 -1.61 -14.77 15.80
CA PRO A 72 -1.21 -15.87 16.66
C PRO A 72 0.03 -15.53 17.47
N ASP A 73 0.01 -15.82 18.78
CA ASP A 73 1.12 -15.58 19.73
C ASP A 73 1.66 -14.13 19.74
N ALA A 74 0.84 -13.19 19.27
CA ALA A 74 1.19 -11.78 19.16
C ALA A 74 0.04 -10.87 19.63
N THR A 75 0.37 -9.60 19.88
CA THR A 75 -0.62 -8.61 20.32
C THR A 75 -1.58 -8.21 19.21
N SER A 76 -2.74 -7.66 19.55
CA SER A 76 -3.69 -7.04 18.60
C SER A 76 -3.20 -5.71 17.99
N ARG A 77 -1.94 -5.32 18.21
CA ARG A 77 -1.37 -4.11 17.62
C ARG A 77 -1.25 -4.27 16.10
N PRO A 78 -1.80 -3.31 15.32
CA PRO A 78 -1.71 -3.40 13.87
C PRO A 78 -0.25 -3.37 13.39
N SER A 79 0.08 -4.22 12.45
CA SER A 79 1.31 -4.15 11.68
C SER A 79 1.26 -2.97 10.67
N PRO A 80 2.40 -2.55 10.10
CA PRO A 80 2.40 -1.60 8.99
C PRO A 80 1.53 -2.04 7.81
N ARG A 81 1.47 -3.34 7.53
CA ARG A 81 0.63 -3.91 6.47
C ARG A 81 -0.85 -3.77 6.79
N ASP A 82 -1.26 -4.03 8.04
CA ASP A 82 -2.65 -3.87 8.46
C ASP A 82 -3.12 -2.42 8.30
N LEU A 83 -2.29 -1.46 8.69
CA LEU A 83 -2.57 -0.04 8.52
C LEU A 83 -2.71 0.32 7.04
N ALA A 84 -1.77 -0.12 6.20
CA ALA A 84 -1.80 0.17 4.77
C ALA A 84 -3.02 -0.44 4.08
N MET A 85 -3.37 -1.67 4.42
CA MET A 85 -4.51 -2.36 3.83
C MET A 85 -5.85 -1.86 4.38
N CYS A 86 -5.91 -1.42 5.64
CA CYS A 86 -7.07 -0.75 6.22
C CYS A 86 -7.40 0.54 5.43
N GLU A 87 -6.40 1.37 5.13
CA GLU A 87 -6.59 2.55 4.29
C GLU A 87 -6.99 2.18 2.86
N ALA A 88 -6.33 1.18 2.25
CA ALA A 88 -6.59 0.76 0.88
C ALA A 88 -8.00 0.18 0.67
N THR A 89 -8.54 -0.52 1.67
CA THR A 89 -9.89 -1.08 1.62
C THR A 89 -10.96 -0.07 2.03
N ALA A 90 -10.59 1.03 2.68
CA ALA A 90 -11.49 1.99 3.30
C ALA A 90 -12.50 1.34 4.28
N LEU A 91 -12.15 0.20 4.86
CA LEU A 91 -12.97 -0.57 5.79
C LEU A 91 -12.32 -0.61 7.18
N PRO A 92 -13.12 -0.69 8.27
CA PRO A 92 -12.62 -1.03 9.60
C PRO A 92 -11.93 -2.39 9.60
N TRP A 93 -10.77 -2.49 10.24
CA TRP A 93 -10.04 -3.74 10.44
C TRP A 93 -10.07 -4.14 11.91
N HIS A 94 -10.45 -5.38 12.19
CA HIS A 94 -10.57 -5.96 13.51
C HIS A 94 -9.49 -7.02 13.71
N ILE A 95 -8.56 -6.78 14.63
CA ILE A 95 -7.39 -7.61 14.88
C ILE A 95 -7.55 -8.32 16.22
N LEU A 96 -7.61 -9.64 16.20
CA LEU A 96 -7.72 -10.47 17.39
C LEU A 96 -6.32 -10.99 17.77
N SER A 97 -5.82 -10.69 18.98
CA SER A 97 -4.71 -11.41 19.59
C SER A 97 -5.16 -12.81 19.98
N TRP A 98 -4.42 -13.84 19.61
CA TRP A 98 -4.75 -15.21 19.96
C TRP A 98 -3.53 -15.95 20.53
N PRO A 99 -3.61 -16.63 21.72
CA PRO A 99 -4.86 -16.99 22.45
C PRO A 99 -5.37 -15.95 23.46
N GLU A 100 -4.73 -14.78 23.65
CA GLU A 100 -5.09 -13.81 24.72
C GLU A 100 -6.53 -13.26 24.58
N GLY A 101 -7.06 -13.19 23.35
CA GLY A 101 -8.43 -12.79 23.07
C GLY A 101 -8.68 -11.28 23.08
N ASP A 102 -7.63 -10.45 23.13
CA ASP A 102 -7.76 -9.00 22.97
C ASP A 102 -8.13 -8.65 21.53
N LEU A 103 -9.12 -7.77 21.36
CA LEU A 103 -9.59 -7.33 20.06
C LEU A 103 -9.41 -5.83 19.89
N ARG A 104 -8.66 -5.45 18.87
CA ARG A 104 -8.48 -4.05 18.47
C ARG A 104 -9.18 -3.77 17.15
N THR A 105 -9.78 -2.58 17.05
CA THR A 105 -10.33 -2.07 15.79
C THR A 105 -9.49 -0.91 15.29
N VAL A 106 -9.08 -0.98 14.04
CA VAL A 106 -8.43 0.10 13.30
C VAL A 106 -9.44 0.67 12.32
N MET A 107 -9.55 1.98 12.29
CA MET A 107 -10.42 2.69 11.35
C MET A 107 -9.55 3.31 10.26
N PRO A 108 -9.98 3.29 8.99
CA PRO A 108 -9.29 4.06 7.97
C PRO A 108 -9.37 5.56 8.30
N SER A 109 -8.27 6.28 8.14
CA SER A 109 -8.19 7.71 8.38
C SER A 109 -8.75 8.53 7.22
N GLY A 110 -8.71 7.96 6.02
CA GLY A 110 -9.05 8.63 4.77
C GLY A 110 -7.98 9.62 4.28
N GLU A 111 -6.99 9.91 5.11
CA GLU A 111 -5.86 10.80 4.79
C GLU A 111 -4.54 10.09 5.07
N VAL A 112 -3.92 9.59 4.01
CA VAL A 112 -2.62 8.92 4.13
C VAL A 112 -1.52 9.96 3.92
N PRO A 113 -0.63 10.20 4.90
CA PRO A 113 0.46 11.17 4.74
C PRO A 113 1.41 10.72 3.62
N LEU A 114 2.03 11.64 2.89
CA LEU A 114 3.06 11.33 1.89
C LEU A 114 4.41 11.01 2.54
N LEU A 115 4.66 11.55 3.73
CA LEU A 115 5.91 11.40 4.47
C LEU A 115 5.79 10.40 5.61
N LYS A 116 6.92 9.78 5.95
CA LYS A 116 7.09 8.86 7.10
C LYS A 116 6.20 7.61 7.05
N ARG A 117 5.69 7.24 5.87
CA ARG A 117 4.98 5.97 5.71
C ARG A 117 5.95 4.81 5.87
N PRO A 118 5.61 3.77 6.61
CA PRO A 118 6.36 2.51 6.54
C PRO A 118 6.20 1.89 5.15
N PHE A 119 7.27 1.28 4.63
CA PHE A 119 7.20 0.63 3.31
C PHE A 119 6.36 -0.66 3.39
N VAL A 120 5.35 -0.76 2.54
CA VAL A 120 4.53 -1.96 2.34
C VAL A 120 4.36 -2.19 0.85
N HIS A 121 5.02 -3.22 0.33
CA HIS A 121 4.98 -3.54 -1.10
C HIS A 121 3.53 -3.74 -1.60
N GLY A 122 3.20 -3.13 -2.73
CA GLY A 122 1.88 -3.22 -3.35
C GLY A 122 0.79 -2.33 -2.72
N ALA A 123 1.07 -1.69 -1.56
CA ALA A 123 0.14 -0.79 -0.87
C ALA A 123 0.79 0.58 -0.60
N TRP A 124 1.83 0.63 0.24
CA TRP A 124 2.59 1.84 0.52
C TRP A 124 4.02 1.70 0.01
N ASP A 125 4.18 1.75 -1.27
CA ASP A 125 5.47 1.61 -1.99
C ASP A 125 5.83 2.86 -2.78
N CYS A 126 6.91 2.79 -3.56
CA CYS A 126 7.40 3.91 -4.35
C CYS A 126 6.43 4.38 -5.44
N TRP A 127 5.64 3.48 -6.02
CA TRP A 127 4.59 3.85 -6.96
C TRP A 127 3.43 4.55 -6.24
N GLN A 128 2.99 3.98 -5.12
CA GLN A 128 1.83 4.51 -4.40
C GLN A 128 2.07 5.91 -3.86
N VAL A 129 3.29 6.22 -3.36
CA VAL A 129 3.59 7.59 -2.92
C VAL A 129 3.54 8.58 -4.08
N CYS A 130 3.93 8.17 -5.29
CA CYS A 130 3.79 8.99 -6.49
C CYS A 130 2.32 9.19 -6.87
N ALA A 131 1.53 8.12 -6.91
CA ALA A 131 0.10 8.17 -7.23
C ALA A 131 -0.68 9.06 -6.25
N ASP A 132 -0.39 8.93 -4.94
CA ASP A 132 -1.03 9.74 -3.90
C ASP A 132 -0.60 11.21 -3.97
N TRP A 133 0.64 11.49 -4.36
CA TRP A 133 1.08 12.85 -4.64
C TRP A 133 0.29 13.47 -5.80
N TYR A 134 0.15 12.77 -6.93
CA TYR A 134 -0.63 13.25 -8.07
C TYR A 134 -2.11 13.46 -7.71
N LYS A 135 -2.69 12.56 -6.93
CA LYS A 135 -4.06 12.72 -6.45
C LYS A 135 -4.20 13.96 -5.57
N ARG A 136 -3.28 14.17 -4.64
CA ARG A 136 -3.31 15.29 -3.68
C ARG A 136 -3.05 16.63 -4.34
N GLU A 137 -1.97 16.71 -5.13
CA GLU A 137 -1.52 17.99 -5.68
C GLU A 137 -2.23 18.38 -6.98
N TRP A 138 -2.65 17.41 -7.79
CA TRP A 138 -3.23 17.66 -9.11
C TRP A 138 -4.62 17.06 -9.32
N GLY A 139 -5.18 16.33 -8.36
CA GLY A 139 -6.47 15.66 -8.49
C GLY A 139 -6.47 14.51 -9.52
N LEU A 140 -5.30 13.96 -9.87
CA LEU A 140 -5.16 12.87 -10.81
C LEU A 140 -5.22 11.54 -10.09
N GLU A 141 -6.07 10.63 -10.56
CA GLU A 141 -6.16 9.27 -10.07
C GLU A 141 -5.68 8.28 -11.14
N PHE A 142 -4.95 7.26 -10.70
CA PHE A 142 -4.47 6.18 -11.55
C PHE A 142 -5.17 4.88 -11.19
N GLU A 143 -5.42 4.06 -12.20
CA GLU A 143 -5.91 2.71 -11.97
C GLU A 143 -4.87 1.89 -11.18
N ALA A 144 -5.37 1.14 -10.19
CA ALA A 144 -4.52 0.23 -9.44
C ALA A 144 -4.10 -0.95 -10.33
N PHE A 145 -2.82 -1.25 -10.37
CA PHE A 145 -2.32 -2.43 -11.07
C PHE A 145 -1.51 -3.33 -10.13
N LYS A 146 -1.61 -4.64 -10.40
CA LYS A 146 -0.90 -5.63 -9.61
C LYS A 146 0.60 -5.54 -9.86
N ARG A 147 1.38 -5.44 -8.78
CA ARG A 147 2.83 -5.47 -8.78
C ARG A 147 3.27 -6.71 -8.00
N ALA A 148 3.65 -7.77 -8.70
CA ALA A 148 4.25 -8.93 -8.04
C ALA A 148 5.58 -8.51 -7.38
N ASP A 149 5.92 -9.09 -6.24
CA ASP A 149 7.23 -8.84 -5.65
C ASP A 149 8.33 -9.42 -6.56
N GLY A 150 9.47 -8.72 -6.67
CA GLY A 150 10.59 -9.14 -7.50
C GLY A 150 10.35 -9.09 -9.03
N TRP A 151 9.28 -8.46 -9.52
CA TRP A 151 9.02 -8.35 -10.97
C TRP A 151 10.19 -7.76 -11.77
N TRP A 152 11.02 -6.97 -11.11
CA TRP A 152 12.18 -6.28 -11.71
C TRP A 152 13.44 -7.15 -11.84
N GLU A 153 13.43 -8.37 -11.33
CA GLU A 153 14.60 -9.26 -11.29
C GLU A 153 14.66 -10.22 -12.50
N SER A 154 13.53 -10.53 -13.12
CA SER A 154 13.45 -11.47 -14.21
C SER A 154 13.60 -10.80 -15.57
N LYS A 155 14.46 -11.37 -16.43
CA LYS A 155 14.56 -10.98 -17.86
C LYS A 155 13.33 -11.34 -18.67
N GLU A 156 12.52 -12.27 -18.17
CA GLU A 156 11.30 -12.71 -18.82
C GLU A 156 10.11 -11.81 -18.48
N SER A 157 10.24 -10.98 -17.41
CA SER A 157 9.23 -10.00 -17.06
C SER A 157 9.34 -8.76 -17.94
N THR A 158 8.25 -8.01 -18.06
CA THR A 158 8.24 -6.70 -18.70
C THR A 158 8.45 -5.61 -17.67
N SER A 159 9.24 -4.59 -18.01
CA SER A 159 9.36 -3.40 -17.16
C SER A 159 8.01 -2.74 -16.99
N LEU A 160 7.48 -2.73 -15.77
CA LEU A 160 6.15 -2.17 -15.49
C LEU A 160 6.09 -0.67 -15.78
N TYR A 161 7.16 0.08 -15.50
CA TYR A 161 7.21 1.50 -15.84
C TYR A 161 7.25 1.73 -17.33
N GLU A 162 8.15 1.03 -18.05
CA GLU A 162 8.36 1.23 -19.48
C GLU A 162 7.18 0.77 -20.33
N ALA A 163 6.45 -0.26 -19.86
CA ALA A 163 5.29 -0.79 -20.58
C ALA A 163 4.01 0.05 -20.38
N ASN A 164 3.91 0.82 -19.28
CA ASN A 164 2.62 1.40 -18.88
C ASN A 164 2.61 2.94 -18.84
N TYR A 165 3.75 3.62 -18.91
CA TYR A 165 3.77 5.08 -18.71
C TYR A 165 2.93 5.84 -19.75
N GLU A 166 2.92 5.43 -21.02
CA GLU A 166 2.15 6.09 -22.07
C GLU A 166 0.64 5.94 -21.86
N ALA A 167 0.20 4.72 -21.51
CA ALA A 167 -1.20 4.43 -21.20
C ALA A 167 -1.67 5.18 -19.95
N ALA A 168 -0.77 5.37 -18.98
CA ALA A 168 -1.03 6.19 -17.78
C ALA A 168 -0.96 7.71 -18.04
N GLY A 169 -0.79 8.16 -19.29
CA GLY A 169 -0.83 9.58 -19.66
C GLY A 169 0.52 10.30 -19.57
N PHE A 170 1.61 9.57 -19.40
CA PHE A 170 2.95 10.18 -19.33
C PHE A 170 3.66 10.17 -20.69
N TYR A 171 4.67 11.01 -20.82
CA TYR A 171 5.62 11.04 -21.93
C TYR A 171 7.03 11.34 -21.41
N LYS A 172 8.05 10.94 -22.16
CA LYS A 172 9.46 11.15 -21.79
C LYS A 172 9.87 12.59 -22.02
N VAL A 173 10.69 13.13 -21.11
CA VAL A 173 11.34 14.43 -21.21
C VAL A 173 12.81 14.33 -20.80
N ASP A 174 13.66 15.27 -21.26
CA ASP A 174 15.09 15.28 -20.94
C ASP A 174 15.39 16.05 -19.65
N GLN A 175 14.62 17.10 -19.36
CA GLN A 175 14.84 17.96 -18.20
C GLN A 175 13.66 17.90 -17.26
N PRO A 176 13.91 17.52 -15.99
CA PRO A 176 12.83 17.38 -15.01
C PRO A 176 12.28 18.73 -14.57
N GLN A 177 10.97 18.79 -14.38
CA GLN A 177 10.23 19.89 -13.76
C GLN A 177 9.42 19.37 -12.59
N ARG A 178 8.98 20.27 -11.68
CA ARG A 178 8.14 19.87 -10.54
C ARG A 178 6.95 19.05 -11.02
N GLY A 179 6.77 17.89 -10.39
CA GLY A 179 5.70 16.95 -10.70
C GLY A 179 6.07 15.90 -11.75
N ASP A 180 7.27 15.94 -12.33
CA ASP A 180 7.73 14.84 -13.17
C ASP A 180 8.07 13.62 -12.32
N MET A 181 7.70 12.43 -12.82
CA MET A 181 8.10 11.16 -12.20
C MET A 181 9.50 10.79 -12.66
N ILE A 182 10.39 10.58 -11.69
CA ILE A 182 11.73 10.06 -11.92
C ILE A 182 11.72 8.56 -11.71
N VAL A 183 11.96 7.80 -12.78
CA VAL A 183 12.07 6.34 -12.72
C VAL A 183 13.54 5.94 -12.66
N MET A 184 13.89 5.12 -11.69
CA MET A 184 15.26 4.80 -11.31
C MET A 184 15.50 3.30 -11.21
N GLU A 185 16.75 2.90 -11.38
CA GLU A 185 17.24 1.56 -11.08
C GLU A 185 17.97 1.58 -9.74
N VAL A 186 17.44 0.88 -8.74
CA VAL A 186 18.03 0.78 -7.41
C VAL A 186 18.47 -0.67 -7.17
N GLY A 187 19.76 -0.85 -6.91
CA GLY A 187 20.37 -2.17 -6.80
C GLY A 187 20.87 -2.67 -8.16
N ARG A 188 21.05 -3.98 -8.26
CA ARG A 188 21.41 -4.68 -9.52
C ARG A 188 20.15 -5.40 -10.04
N THR A 189 19.32 -4.69 -10.75
CA THR A 189 18.04 -5.20 -11.27
C THR A 189 18.06 -5.25 -12.80
N VAL A 190 17.15 -6.02 -13.37
CA VAL A 190 17.01 -6.11 -14.84
C VAL A 190 16.22 -4.92 -15.37
N HIS A 191 15.24 -4.46 -14.58
CA HIS A 191 14.36 -3.36 -14.95
C HIS A 191 14.43 -2.23 -13.91
N PRO A 192 14.17 -0.97 -14.31
CA PRO A 192 13.94 0.12 -13.37
C PRO A 192 12.83 -0.24 -12.39
N ASN A 193 13.13 -0.17 -11.09
CA ASN A 193 12.29 -0.72 -10.02
C ASN A 193 11.86 0.31 -8.98
N HIS A 194 12.22 1.57 -9.17
CA HIS A 194 11.95 2.62 -8.21
C HIS A 194 11.44 3.89 -8.90
N ALA A 195 10.55 4.61 -8.24
CA ALA A 195 10.06 5.89 -8.71
C ALA A 195 9.98 6.92 -7.59
N GLY A 196 10.02 8.19 -7.97
CA GLY A 196 9.81 9.33 -7.10
C GLY A 196 9.29 10.55 -7.87
N ILE A 197 8.80 11.55 -7.17
CA ILE A 197 8.32 12.81 -7.74
C ILE A 197 9.40 13.88 -7.60
N PHE A 198 9.80 14.45 -8.72
CA PHE A 198 10.69 15.60 -8.72
C PHE A 198 9.97 16.86 -8.24
N LEU A 199 10.47 17.45 -7.15
CA LEU A 199 9.87 18.63 -6.53
C LEU A 199 10.54 19.95 -6.96
N GLY A 200 11.67 19.88 -7.70
CA GLY A 200 12.44 21.07 -8.03
C GLY A 200 13.14 21.68 -6.83
N SER A 201 13.26 23.00 -6.79
CA SER A 201 13.91 23.73 -5.70
C SER A 201 13.04 23.92 -4.46
N ASP A 202 11.74 23.64 -4.55
CA ASP A 202 10.78 23.79 -3.45
C ASP A 202 10.28 22.42 -2.98
N PRO A 203 10.65 21.97 -1.75
CA PRO A 203 10.22 20.69 -1.21
C PRO A 203 8.79 20.68 -0.67
N ALA A 204 8.06 21.79 -0.74
CA ALA A 204 6.72 21.92 -0.15
C ALA A 204 5.75 20.85 -0.67
N LEU A 205 4.98 20.29 0.26
CA LEU A 205 3.89 19.34 0.02
C LEU A 205 2.63 19.89 0.67
N SER A 206 1.48 19.74 0.02
CA SER A 206 0.21 20.20 0.58
C SER A 206 -0.10 19.46 1.88
N GLY A 207 -0.20 20.23 2.99
CA GLY A 207 -0.56 19.70 4.30
C GLY A 207 0.55 18.98 5.08
N GLU A 208 1.79 18.94 4.57
CA GLU A 208 2.90 18.27 5.24
C GLU A 208 4.21 19.07 5.17
N ASP A 209 4.95 19.09 6.27
CA ASP A 209 6.27 19.73 6.33
C ASP A 209 7.37 18.73 5.98
N ALA A 210 8.02 18.93 4.87
CA ALA A 210 9.19 18.16 4.48
C ALA A 210 10.45 18.70 5.19
N ALA A 211 11.01 17.90 6.08
CA ALA A 211 12.33 18.20 6.63
C ALA A 211 13.40 17.94 5.56
N THR A 212 14.06 18.98 5.09
CA THR A 212 15.10 18.88 4.07
C THR A 212 16.43 19.44 4.59
N PHE A 213 17.54 18.87 4.11
CA PHE A 213 18.88 19.30 4.44
C PHE A 213 19.59 19.74 3.16
N GLY A 214 20.02 20.99 3.12
CA GLY A 214 20.77 21.57 2.01
C GLY A 214 19.90 22.16 0.89
N PRO A 215 20.54 22.69 -0.18
CA PRO A 215 19.84 23.22 -1.33
C PRO A 215 19.31 22.08 -2.21
N GLY A 216 18.13 22.31 -2.85
CA GLY A 216 17.57 21.37 -3.83
C GLY A 216 18.45 21.19 -5.07
N PRO A 217 17.99 20.46 -6.09
CA PRO A 217 16.60 20.03 -6.24
C PRO A 217 16.22 18.84 -5.35
N PHE A 218 14.92 18.66 -5.15
CA PHE A 218 14.36 17.67 -4.22
C PHE A 218 13.56 16.59 -4.94
N LEU A 219 13.47 15.41 -4.31
CA LEU A 219 12.71 14.26 -4.75
C LEU A 219 11.91 13.69 -3.58
N LEU A 220 10.61 13.55 -3.74
CA LEU A 220 9.77 12.73 -2.87
C LEU A 220 9.86 11.29 -3.33
N HIS A 221 10.21 10.35 -2.45
CA HIS A 221 10.25 8.94 -2.77
C HIS A 221 9.97 8.04 -1.56
N HIS A 222 9.82 6.74 -1.83
CA HIS A 222 9.60 5.74 -0.81
C HIS A 222 10.50 4.53 -1.09
N LEU A 223 11.69 4.52 -0.49
CA LEU A 223 12.66 3.46 -0.70
C LEU A 223 12.30 2.21 0.10
N TYR A 224 12.54 1.02 -0.48
CA TYR A 224 12.32 -0.27 0.18
C TYR A 224 12.98 -0.31 1.56
N GLY A 225 12.20 -0.74 2.58
CA GLY A 225 12.65 -0.86 3.96
C GLY A 225 12.89 0.46 4.70
N ARG A 226 12.52 1.60 4.10
CA ARG A 226 12.62 2.93 4.73
C ARG A 226 11.28 3.64 4.74
N PRO A 227 11.06 4.60 5.65
CA PRO A 227 9.92 5.50 5.55
C PRO A 227 10.02 6.38 4.29
N SER A 228 8.86 6.77 3.75
CA SER A 228 8.80 7.76 2.67
C SER A 228 9.36 9.10 3.13
N GLU A 229 10.13 9.77 2.27
CA GLU A 229 10.87 10.99 2.59
C GLU A 229 11.09 11.89 1.37
N VAL A 230 11.43 13.15 1.64
CA VAL A 230 11.97 14.07 0.64
C VAL A 230 13.49 14.12 0.81
N ILE A 231 14.20 13.89 -0.28
CA ILE A 231 15.66 13.90 -0.34
C ILE A 231 16.17 14.94 -1.33
N VAL A 232 17.47 15.28 -1.25
CA VAL A 232 18.16 16.03 -2.32
C VAL A 232 18.35 15.11 -3.52
N PHE A 233 17.83 15.54 -4.69
CA PHE A 233 17.98 14.81 -5.94
C PHE A 233 19.27 15.20 -6.64
N GLY A 234 20.26 14.31 -6.67
CA GLY A 234 21.57 14.51 -7.27
C GLY A 234 22.50 13.34 -6.99
N GLY A 235 23.72 13.40 -7.47
CA GLY A 235 24.71 12.35 -7.28
C GLY A 235 24.17 10.96 -7.62
N PRO A 236 24.23 10.00 -6.68
CA PRO A 236 23.83 8.63 -6.95
C PRO A 236 22.38 8.47 -7.45
N TRP A 237 21.47 9.38 -7.12
CA TRP A 237 20.08 9.32 -7.58
C TRP A 237 19.96 9.71 -9.05
N LEU A 238 20.74 10.70 -9.47
CA LEU A 238 20.82 11.10 -10.88
C LEU A 238 21.44 9.98 -11.74
N ASP A 239 22.49 9.33 -11.26
CA ASP A 239 23.16 8.22 -11.95
C ASP A 239 22.23 7.01 -12.15
N ARG A 240 21.31 6.80 -11.22
CA ARG A 240 20.29 5.73 -11.26
C ARG A 240 19.08 6.05 -12.13
N THR A 241 18.91 7.30 -12.53
CA THR A 241 17.76 7.72 -13.35
C THR A 241 17.80 7.04 -14.71
N ARG A 242 16.66 6.46 -15.10
CA ARG A 242 16.47 5.80 -16.41
C ARG A 242 15.46 6.52 -17.26
N LEU A 243 14.38 7.04 -16.63
CA LEU A 243 13.35 7.81 -17.33
C LEU A 243 12.98 9.05 -16.50
N VAL A 244 12.70 10.12 -17.19
CA VAL A 244 12.00 11.30 -16.65
C VAL A 244 10.68 11.39 -17.38
N LEU A 245 9.57 11.27 -16.65
CA LEU A 245 8.24 11.13 -17.20
C LEU A 245 7.37 12.29 -16.77
N ARG A 246 6.84 13.03 -17.74
CA ARG A 246 5.89 14.14 -17.52
C ARG A 246 4.48 13.68 -17.83
N HIS A 247 3.54 13.98 -16.95
CA HIS A 247 2.14 13.71 -17.20
C HIS A 247 1.54 14.79 -18.14
N ARG A 248 0.65 14.39 -19.05
CA ARG A 248 0.05 15.29 -20.06
C ARG A 248 -0.80 16.41 -19.46
N HIS A 249 -1.23 16.29 -18.22
CA HIS A 249 -1.95 17.30 -17.45
C HIS A 249 -1.02 18.20 -16.62
N ALA A 250 0.30 18.01 -16.68
CA ALA A 250 1.25 18.93 -16.06
C ALA A 250 1.17 20.29 -16.76
N GLN A 251 0.83 21.31 -16.01
CA GLN A 251 0.81 22.71 -16.46
C GLN A 251 2.09 23.42 -16.06
#